data_0abe284d1b8ffbb8928d7327d64132b2
#
_entry.id   0abe284d1b8ffbb8928d7327d64132b2
#
_cell.length_a   1.000
_cell.length_b   1.000
_cell.length_c   1.000
_cell.angle_alpha   90.00
_cell.angle_beta   90.00
_cell.angle_gamma   90.00
#
_symmetry.space_group_name_H-M   'P 1'
#
loop_
_entity.id
_entity.type
_entity.pdbx_description
1 polymer ?
#
loop_
_entity_poly.entity_id
_entity_poly.type
_entity_poly.pdbx_seq_one_letter_code
_entity_poly.pdbx_strand_id
1 'polypeptide(L)'
;SDTASEEQIAVMLGVVNKHLRCEAGLKLSTPCDLDKISSQTATEHYFPGDRENGAVFKHATMMCTAALFKASRSVSDATLAAELASLGHWMLDRVYPFKAIADPFLYCGNPRFCTQYNNSETLENVGPMLSGTASWLSLTVSEFLGISYSGDKMTVSPILPFDAEKSSFELNRGGTKYSVTVEKKKGFARPSASTEYYLDGERCSAVFDAPSDKGHHTLRIVL
;
A
#
# COMPACT_ATOMS: atom_id res chain seq x y z
N SER A 1 -8.81 -0.75 11.43
CA SER A 1 -9.55 -0.73 12.70
C SER A 1 -9.59 0.70 13.23
N ASP A 2 -10.71 1.15 13.71
CA ASP A 2 -10.92 2.52 14.23
C ASP A 2 -10.53 2.61 15.73
N THR A 3 -9.41 1.97 16.10
CA THR A 3 -8.97 1.83 17.49
C THR A 3 -7.94 2.89 17.91
N ALA A 4 -7.29 3.58 16.98
CA ALA A 4 -6.31 4.62 17.27
C ALA A 4 -6.91 6.02 17.01
N SER A 5 -6.66 6.97 17.93
CA SER A 5 -7.02 8.38 17.70
C SER A 5 -6.09 9.04 16.67
N GLU A 6 -6.48 10.19 16.14
CA GLU A 6 -5.63 10.93 15.18
C GLU A 6 -4.29 11.34 15.80
N GLU A 7 -4.27 11.70 17.07
CA GLU A 7 -3.04 12.02 17.81
C GLU A 7 -2.13 10.80 17.90
N GLN A 8 -2.69 9.62 18.19
CA GLN A 8 -1.93 8.37 18.21
C GLN A 8 -1.37 8.03 16.84
N ILE A 9 -2.17 8.20 15.78
CA ILE A 9 -1.74 7.98 14.39
C ILE A 9 -0.58 8.93 14.03
N ALA A 10 -0.67 10.21 14.37
CA ALA A 10 0.38 11.18 14.13
C ALA A 10 1.68 10.83 14.86
N VAL A 11 1.59 10.44 16.14
CA VAL A 11 2.76 9.97 16.91
C VAL A 11 3.38 8.74 16.29
N MET A 12 2.57 7.74 15.94
CA MET A 12 3.05 6.51 15.28
C MET A 12 3.73 6.81 13.94
N LEU A 13 3.16 7.70 13.11
CA LEU A 13 3.74 8.11 11.84
C LEU A 13 5.12 8.74 12.05
N GLY A 14 5.26 9.62 13.05
CA GLY A 14 6.54 10.23 13.43
C GLY A 14 7.60 9.19 13.83
N VAL A 15 7.21 8.20 14.65
CA VAL A 15 8.10 7.10 15.08
C VAL A 15 8.52 6.24 13.88
N VAL A 16 7.57 5.87 13.01
CA VAL A 16 7.84 5.06 11.81
C VAL A 16 8.82 5.77 10.90
N ASN A 17 8.58 7.04 10.57
CA ASN A 17 9.46 7.83 9.71
C ASN A 17 10.87 7.98 10.30
N LYS A 18 10.99 8.16 11.63
CA LYS A 18 12.27 8.40 12.30
C LYS A 18 13.10 7.13 12.48
N HIS A 19 12.48 6.00 12.80
CA HIS A 19 13.19 4.81 13.29
C HIS A 19 13.08 3.59 12.37
N LEU A 20 11.99 3.47 11.59
CA LEU A 20 11.74 2.27 10.80
C LEU A 20 11.98 2.46 9.30
N ARG A 21 12.03 3.70 8.82
CA ARG A 21 12.25 3.96 7.40
C ARG A 21 13.71 3.73 7.01
N CYS A 22 13.92 2.97 5.94
CA CYS A 22 15.22 2.75 5.30
C CYS A 22 15.06 2.72 3.78
N GLU A 23 16.14 2.59 3.03
CA GLU A 23 16.10 2.62 1.57
C GLU A 23 15.22 1.50 0.98
N ALA A 24 15.26 0.30 1.56
CA ALA A 24 14.48 -0.85 1.11
C ALA A 24 12.98 -0.77 1.46
N GLY A 25 12.59 0.09 2.40
CA GLY A 25 11.20 0.20 2.86
C GLY A 25 11.09 0.44 4.37
N LEU A 26 10.05 -0.10 5.00
CA LEU A 26 9.87 -0.04 6.45
C LEU A 26 10.39 -1.31 7.11
N LYS A 27 11.29 -1.14 8.06
CA LYS A 27 11.83 -2.21 8.89
C LYS A 27 10.76 -2.77 9.81
N LEU A 28 10.84 -4.06 10.13
CA LEU A 28 10.00 -4.70 11.14
C LEU A 28 10.21 -4.10 12.55
N SER A 29 11.47 -3.84 12.85
CA SER A 29 11.92 -3.28 14.12
C SER A 29 13.22 -2.49 13.91
N THR A 30 13.69 -1.78 14.92
CA THR A 30 15.05 -1.28 14.93
C THR A 30 16.00 -2.47 15.10
N PRO A 31 16.98 -2.67 14.20
CA PRO A 31 17.96 -3.76 14.35
C PRO A 31 18.75 -3.62 15.65
N CYS A 32 19.10 -4.75 16.23
CA CYS A 32 19.93 -4.79 17.43
C CYS A 32 20.94 -5.94 17.37
N ASP A 33 21.99 -5.82 18.15
CA ASP A 33 22.96 -6.88 18.36
C ASP A 33 22.41 -7.84 19.43
N LEU A 34 21.77 -8.92 18.96
CA LEU A 34 21.11 -9.89 19.83
C LEU A 34 22.12 -10.64 20.72
N ASP A 35 23.37 -10.80 20.28
CA ASP A 35 24.41 -11.47 21.05
C ASP A 35 24.79 -10.68 22.32
N LYS A 36 24.54 -9.36 22.33
CA LYS A 36 24.77 -8.51 23.52
C LYS A 36 23.66 -8.56 24.53
N ILE A 37 22.45 -8.97 24.15
CA ILE A 37 21.27 -8.94 25.01
C ILE A 37 20.72 -10.33 25.38
N SER A 38 21.16 -11.36 24.71
CA SER A 38 20.74 -12.74 24.98
C SER A 38 21.93 -13.60 25.40
N SER A 39 21.76 -14.36 26.49
CA SER A 39 22.70 -15.39 26.91
C SER A 39 22.55 -16.72 26.12
N GLN A 40 21.62 -16.79 25.21
CA GLN A 40 21.42 -17.94 24.34
C GLN A 40 22.46 -17.93 23.21
N THR A 41 22.92 -19.11 22.84
CA THR A 41 23.96 -19.29 21.83
C THR A 41 23.53 -18.73 20.46
N ALA A 42 24.43 -17.98 19.83
CA ALA A 42 24.26 -17.18 18.62
C ALA A 42 23.79 -17.93 17.34
N THR A 43 23.62 -19.24 17.37
CA THR A 43 23.25 -20.06 16.20
C THR A 43 21.80 -19.84 15.73
N GLU A 44 20.96 -19.19 16.53
CA GLU A 44 19.56 -18.91 16.21
C GLU A 44 19.25 -17.44 16.00
N HIS A 45 20.24 -16.56 16.12
CA HIS A 45 20.03 -15.13 16.01
C HIS A 45 20.32 -14.64 14.58
N TYR A 46 19.40 -13.81 14.06
CA TYR A 46 19.64 -13.12 12.79
C TYR A 46 20.54 -11.90 13.03
N PHE A 47 21.45 -11.65 12.08
CA PHE A 47 22.26 -10.44 12.10
C PHE A 47 21.39 -9.18 12.05
N PRO A 48 21.90 -8.04 12.55
CA PRO A 48 21.18 -6.77 12.41
C PRO A 48 20.80 -6.50 10.95
N GLY A 49 19.55 -6.12 10.74
CA GLY A 49 18.98 -5.87 9.42
C GLY A 49 18.45 -7.10 8.69
N ASP A 50 18.67 -8.32 9.20
CA ASP A 50 18.19 -9.55 8.56
C ASP A 50 16.93 -10.07 9.25
N ARG A 51 15.98 -10.56 8.46
CA ARG A 51 14.70 -11.19 8.86
C ARG A 51 14.03 -10.47 10.03
N GLU A 52 13.71 -11.20 11.10
CA GLU A 52 13.03 -10.65 12.28
C GLU A 52 13.85 -9.61 13.05
N ASN A 53 15.15 -9.53 12.81
CA ASN A 53 16.02 -8.51 13.39
C ASN A 53 16.14 -7.25 12.52
N GLY A 54 14.99 -6.69 12.17
CA GLY A 54 14.91 -5.38 11.53
C GLY A 54 14.96 -5.39 10.00
N ALA A 55 14.76 -6.51 9.33
CA ALA A 55 14.60 -6.53 7.88
C ALA A 55 13.30 -5.83 7.44
N VAL A 56 13.23 -5.53 6.15
CA VAL A 56 11.98 -5.11 5.49
C VAL A 56 11.24 -6.34 5.02
N PHE A 57 10.23 -6.77 5.78
CA PHE A 57 9.40 -7.91 5.43
C PHE A 57 8.23 -7.48 4.55
N LYS A 58 8.24 -7.85 3.28
CA LYS A 58 7.31 -7.33 2.28
C LYS A 58 5.83 -7.62 2.59
N HIS A 59 5.53 -8.76 3.18
CA HIS A 59 4.15 -9.09 3.56
C HIS A 59 3.63 -8.13 4.64
N ALA A 60 4.37 -7.97 5.74
CA ALA A 60 4.00 -7.05 6.83
C ALA A 60 4.00 -5.58 6.36
N THR A 61 4.95 -5.22 5.51
CA THR A 61 5.03 -3.90 4.88
C THR A 61 3.76 -3.57 4.10
N MET A 62 3.21 -4.52 3.36
CA MET A 62 1.97 -4.29 2.61
C MET A 62 0.76 -4.17 3.53
N MET A 63 0.72 -4.88 4.64
CA MET A 63 -0.32 -4.69 5.66
C MET A 63 -0.25 -3.28 6.26
N CYS A 64 0.95 -2.80 6.57
CA CYS A 64 1.17 -1.43 7.02
C CYS A 64 0.74 -0.42 5.95
N THR A 65 1.11 -0.63 4.69
CA THR A 65 0.73 0.23 3.56
C THR A 65 -0.78 0.34 3.40
N ALA A 66 -1.50 -0.77 3.51
CA ALA A 66 -2.95 -0.78 3.50
C ALA A 66 -3.53 0.04 4.67
N ALA A 67 -2.97 -0.10 5.86
CA ALA A 67 -3.38 0.68 7.03
C ALA A 67 -3.12 2.20 6.82
N LEU A 68 -2.02 2.59 6.18
CA LEU A 68 -1.72 3.98 5.85
C LEU A 68 -2.78 4.59 4.91
N PHE A 69 -3.16 3.90 3.85
CA PHE A 69 -4.22 4.36 2.95
C PHE A 69 -5.58 4.41 3.64
N LYS A 70 -5.91 3.41 4.44
CA LYS A 70 -7.15 3.41 5.22
C LYS A 70 -7.20 4.59 6.19
N ALA A 71 -6.13 4.81 6.96
CA ALA A 71 -6.03 5.93 7.88
C ALA A 71 -6.10 7.28 7.15
N SER A 72 -5.42 7.41 6.00
CA SER A 72 -5.48 8.63 5.15
C SER A 72 -6.91 8.98 4.72
N ARG A 73 -7.81 8.01 4.54
CA ARG A 73 -9.22 8.26 4.26
C ARG A 73 -10.01 8.69 5.49
N SER A 74 -9.63 8.22 6.67
CA SER A 74 -10.43 8.32 7.91
C SER A 74 -10.10 9.54 8.75
N VAL A 75 -8.83 9.99 8.78
CA VAL A 75 -8.41 11.14 9.59
C VAL A 75 -9.05 12.44 9.07
N SER A 76 -9.38 13.35 9.97
CA SER A 76 -9.97 14.65 9.61
C SER A 76 -8.91 15.64 9.13
N ASP A 77 -7.72 15.63 9.72
CA ASP A 77 -6.60 16.49 9.36
C ASP A 77 -6.07 16.15 7.96
N ALA A 78 -6.15 17.14 7.05
CA ALA A 78 -5.75 16.97 5.65
C ALA A 78 -4.22 16.82 5.49
N THR A 79 -3.42 17.43 6.37
CA THR A 79 -1.97 17.33 6.34
C THR A 79 -1.55 15.92 6.75
N LEU A 80 -2.07 15.43 7.86
CA LEU A 80 -1.84 14.05 8.31
C LEU A 80 -2.31 13.05 7.26
N ALA A 81 -3.46 13.26 6.65
CA ALA A 81 -3.95 12.41 5.57
C ALA A 81 -2.98 12.35 4.38
N ALA A 82 -2.43 13.50 3.97
CA ALA A 82 -1.46 13.58 2.89
C ALA A 82 -0.13 12.88 3.25
N GLU A 83 0.36 13.05 4.46
CA GLU A 83 1.59 12.39 4.93
C GLU A 83 1.44 10.86 4.97
N LEU A 84 0.30 10.35 5.46
CA LEU A 84 -0.02 8.92 5.47
C LEU A 84 -0.08 8.37 4.04
N ALA A 85 -0.76 9.05 3.13
CA ALA A 85 -0.83 8.66 1.72
C ALA A 85 0.56 8.69 1.05
N SER A 86 1.36 9.70 1.32
CA SER A 86 2.72 9.83 0.79
C SER A 86 3.60 8.66 1.21
N LEU A 87 3.57 8.29 2.50
CA LEU A 87 4.29 7.12 2.99
C LEU A 87 3.77 5.83 2.34
N GLY A 88 2.45 5.70 2.17
CA GLY A 88 1.84 4.56 1.51
C GLY A 88 2.31 4.40 0.05
N HIS A 89 2.32 5.47 -0.73
CA HIS A 89 2.82 5.47 -2.11
C HIS A 89 4.32 5.17 -2.18
N TRP A 90 5.10 5.77 -1.29
CA TRP A 90 6.53 5.49 -1.19
C TRP A 90 6.78 3.99 -0.91
N MET A 91 5.98 3.37 -0.04
CA MET A 91 6.08 1.94 0.26
C MET A 91 5.69 1.06 -0.93
N LEU A 92 4.64 1.40 -1.67
CA LEU A 92 4.27 0.68 -2.90
C LEU A 92 5.40 0.68 -3.92
N ASP A 93 6.06 1.83 -4.10
CA ASP A 93 7.21 1.96 -4.99
C ASP A 93 8.38 1.07 -4.55
N ARG A 94 8.65 0.96 -3.23
CA ARG A 94 9.76 0.14 -2.70
C ARG A 94 9.55 -1.37 -2.81
N VAL A 95 8.32 -1.84 -2.83
CA VAL A 95 8.03 -3.27 -2.98
C VAL A 95 7.84 -3.71 -4.44
N TYR A 96 7.85 -2.79 -5.37
CA TYR A 96 7.64 -3.09 -6.78
C TYR A 96 8.74 -4.04 -7.30
N PRO A 97 8.40 -5.21 -7.88
CA PRO A 97 9.39 -6.23 -8.23
C PRO A 97 10.51 -5.75 -9.14
N PHE A 98 10.21 -4.86 -10.10
CA PHE A 98 11.22 -4.31 -11.01
C PHE A 98 12.26 -3.43 -10.29
N LYS A 99 11.90 -2.80 -9.18
CA LYS A 99 12.84 -2.05 -8.34
C LYS A 99 13.82 -3.00 -7.64
N ALA A 100 13.32 -4.15 -7.19
CA ALA A 100 14.12 -5.16 -6.51
C ALA A 100 15.19 -5.81 -7.41
N ILE A 101 15.05 -5.73 -8.74
CA ILE A 101 16.02 -6.29 -9.69
C ILE A 101 16.81 -5.20 -10.45
N ALA A 102 16.64 -3.93 -10.08
CA ALA A 102 17.34 -2.83 -10.73
C ALA A 102 18.85 -2.92 -10.59
N ASP A 103 19.33 -3.50 -9.49
CA ASP A 103 20.74 -3.82 -9.27
C ASP A 103 20.94 -5.34 -9.14
N PRO A 104 21.40 -6.02 -10.20
CA PRO A 104 21.55 -7.47 -10.19
C PRO A 104 22.66 -7.97 -9.24
N PHE A 105 23.54 -7.08 -8.75
CA PHE A 105 24.60 -7.44 -7.82
C PHE A 105 24.14 -7.37 -6.36
N LEU A 106 23.21 -6.49 -6.04
CA LEU A 106 22.65 -6.34 -4.70
C LEU A 106 21.35 -7.15 -4.51
N TYR A 107 20.64 -7.44 -5.60
CA TYR A 107 19.28 -7.95 -5.54
C TYR A 107 19.16 -9.28 -6.27
N CYS A 108 19.15 -10.36 -5.52
CA CYS A 108 18.71 -11.69 -6.01
C CYS A 108 17.19 -11.70 -6.18
N GLY A 109 16.65 -10.88 -7.07
CA GLY A 109 15.21 -10.71 -7.26
C GLY A 109 14.67 -11.48 -8.47
N ASN A 110 13.36 -11.52 -8.56
CA ASN A 110 12.62 -12.02 -9.71
C ASN A 110 11.57 -10.97 -10.10
N PRO A 111 11.45 -10.56 -11.38
CA PRO A 111 10.50 -9.53 -11.81
C PRO A 111 9.04 -9.92 -11.62
N ARG A 112 8.76 -11.19 -11.34
CA ARG A 112 7.40 -11.72 -11.15
C ARG A 112 6.96 -11.77 -9.69
N PHE A 113 7.89 -11.60 -8.74
CA PHE A 113 7.60 -11.72 -7.31
C PHE A 113 8.24 -10.60 -6.52
N CYS A 114 7.52 -10.09 -5.53
CA CYS A 114 8.19 -9.38 -4.45
C CYS A 114 9.09 -10.37 -3.70
N THR A 115 10.27 -9.93 -3.29
CA THR A 115 11.10 -10.72 -2.37
C THR A 115 10.42 -10.85 -1.02
N GLN A 116 10.77 -11.86 -0.24
CA GLN A 116 10.25 -12.02 1.11
C GLN A 116 10.73 -10.89 2.02
N TYR A 117 12.04 -10.70 2.06
CA TYR A 117 12.70 -9.66 2.83
C TYR A 117 13.70 -8.89 1.96
N ASN A 118 13.97 -7.64 2.35
CA ASN A 118 15.26 -7.02 2.09
C ASN A 118 15.99 -6.88 3.43
N ASN A 119 17.28 -7.21 3.45
CA ASN A 119 18.13 -6.81 4.55
C ASN A 119 18.14 -5.27 4.61
N SER A 120 17.91 -4.69 5.78
CA SER A 120 17.80 -3.23 5.91
C SER A 120 19.14 -2.51 5.92
N GLU A 121 20.24 -3.23 6.10
CA GLU A 121 21.62 -2.69 6.14
C GLU A 121 22.33 -2.90 4.79
N THR A 122 22.27 -4.13 4.23
CA THR A 122 22.94 -4.49 2.97
C THR A 122 22.07 -4.32 1.74
N LEU A 123 20.76 -4.15 1.92
CA LEU A 123 19.74 -4.08 0.88
C LEU A 123 19.52 -5.39 0.10
N GLU A 124 20.20 -6.47 0.44
CA GLU A 124 20.08 -7.75 -0.22
C GLU A 124 18.66 -8.31 -0.13
N ASN A 125 18.23 -8.92 -1.21
CA ASN A 125 16.96 -9.65 -1.27
C ASN A 125 17.12 -11.05 -0.70
N VAL A 126 16.22 -11.43 0.19
CA VAL A 126 16.14 -12.78 0.75
C VAL A 126 14.91 -13.48 0.18
N GLY A 127 15.15 -14.41 -0.72
CA GLY A 127 14.19 -15.35 -1.28
C GLY A 127 12.96 -14.75 -2.01
N PRO A 128 12.55 -15.33 -3.13
CA PRO A 128 11.27 -15.02 -3.72
C PRO A 128 10.16 -15.71 -2.94
N MET A 129 9.18 -14.96 -2.42
CA MET A 129 8.01 -15.57 -1.79
C MET A 129 6.71 -14.97 -2.31
N LEU A 130 5.74 -15.84 -2.50
CA LEU A 130 4.44 -15.48 -3.02
C LEU A 130 3.64 -14.58 -2.06
N SER A 131 3.84 -14.69 -0.75
CA SER A 131 3.07 -13.95 0.25
C SER A 131 3.18 -12.43 0.10
N GLY A 132 4.38 -11.90 -0.13
CA GLY A 132 4.59 -10.47 -0.38
C GLY A 132 3.89 -10.00 -1.66
N THR A 133 3.98 -10.79 -2.73
CA THR A 133 3.31 -10.51 -4.00
C THR A 133 1.79 -10.55 -3.86
N ALA A 134 1.25 -11.57 -3.19
CA ALA A 134 -0.18 -11.70 -2.98
C ALA A 134 -0.72 -10.54 -2.14
N SER A 135 -0.01 -10.14 -1.08
CA SER A 135 -0.38 -8.99 -0.25
C SER A 135 -0.29 -7.68 -1.03
N TRP A 136 0.75 -7.49 -1.84
CA TRP A 136 0.89 -6.31 -2.68
C TRP A 136 -0.27 -6.16 -3.65
N LEU A 137 -0.62 -7.21 -4.39
CA LEU A 137 -1.73 -7.20 -5.34
C LEU A 137 -3.08 -7.00 -4.63
N SER A 138 -3.37 -7.81 -3.62
CA SER A 138 -4.66 -7.80 -2.92
C SER A 138 -4.88 -6.48 -2.18
N LEU A 139 -3.91 -6.03 -1.40
CA LEU A 139 -4.03 -4.80 -0.61
C LEU A 139 -3.95 -3.54 -1.50
N THR A 140 -3.17 -3.59 -2.59
CA THR A 140 -3.15 -2.48 -3.55
C THR A 140 -4.51 -2.28 -4.19
N VAL A 141 -5.16 -3.34 -4.62
CA VAL A 141 -6.50 -3.25 -5.23
C VAL A 141 -7.52 -2.76 -4.21
N SER A 142 -7.54 -3.33 -3.01
CA SER A 142 -8.56 -2.98 -2.01
C SER A 142 -8.33 -1.61 -1.38
N GLU A 143 -7.09 -1.24 -1.07
CA GLU A 143 -6.83 -0.04 -0.27
C GLU A 143 -6.27 1.13 -1.09
N PHE A 144 -5.37 0.92 -2.04
CA PHE A 144 -4.88 2.00 -2.90
C PHE A 144 -5.97 2.52 -3.85
N LEU A 145 -6.66 1.61 -4.54
CA LEU A 145 -7.78 1.95 -5.43
C LEU A 145 -9.09 2.14 -4.65
N GLY A 146 -9.11 1.76 -3.37
CA GLY A 146 -10.27 1.90 -2.51
C GLY A 146 -11.49 1.12 -2.97
N ILE A 147 -11.25 -0.08 -3.53
CA ILE A 147 -12.31 -0.92 -4.05
C ILE A 147 -12.82 -1.83 -2.94
N SER A 148 -14.10 -1.76 -2.65
CA SER A 148 -14.77 -2.67 -1.75
C SER A 148 -16.15 -3.08 -2.26
N TYR A 149 -16.61 -4.22 -1.78
CA TYR A 149 -17.90 -4.80 -2.15
C TYR A 149 -18.71 -5.13 -0.90
N SER A 150 -20.01 -4.85 -0.95
CA SER A 150 -20.99 -5.24 0.06
C SER A 150 -22.26 -5.73 -0.64
N GLY A 151 -22.40 -7.05 -0.79
CA GLY A 151 -23.43 -7.64 -1.65
C GLY A 151 -23.26 -7.18 -3.10
N ASP A 152 -24.30 -6.61 -3.68
CA ASP A 152 -24.29 -6.10 -5.04
C ASP A 152 -23.76 -4.66 -5.16
N LYS A 153 -23.44 -4.03 -4.02
CA LYS A 153 -22.90 -2.68 -4.01
C LYS A 153 -21.37 -2.68 -4.16
N MET A 154 -20.89 -1.69 -4.89
CA MET A 154 -19.46 -1.40 -5.06
C MET A 154 -19.15 0.01 -4.57
N THR A 155 -17.99 0.15 -3.95
CA THR A 155 -17.39 1.45 -3.61
C THR A 155 -16.02 1.53 -4.28
N VAL A 156 -15.71 2.70 -4.84
CA VAL A 156 -14.37 3.00 -5.38
C VAL A 156 -13.93 4.33 -4.78
N SER A 157 -12.90 4.29 -3.94
CA SER A 157 -12.42 5.42 -3.15
C SER A 157 -10.89 5.56 -3.26
N PRO A 158 -10.37 5.92 -4.45
CA PRO A 158 -8.94 5.87 -4.74
C PRO A 158 -8.17 7.01 -4.05
N ILE A 159 -6.91 6.70 -3.70
CA ILE A 159 -5.91 7.70 -3.29
C ILE A 159 -4.75 7.61 -4.28
N LEU A 160 -4.79 8.47 -5.30
CA LEU A 160 -3.79 8.45 -6.36
C LEU A 160 -2.47 9.11 -5.93
N PRO A 161 -1.33 8.76 -6.58
CA PRO A 161 -0.07 9.46 -6.41
C PRO A 161 -0.22 10.98 -6.62
N PHE A 162 0.60 11.77 -5.92
CA PHE A 162 0.41 13.24 -5.87
C PHE A 162 0.67 13.92 -7.22
N ASP A 163 1.54 13.37 -8.02
CA ASP A 163 1.89 13.84 -9.36
C ASP A 163 0.91 13.37 -10.45
N ALA A 164 0.07 12.36 -10.18
CA ALA A 164 -0.93 11.89 -11.11
C ALA A 164 -2.12 12.86 -11.18
N GLU A 165 -2.51 13.26 -12.40
CA GLU A 165 -3.73 14.04 -12.65
C GLU A 165 -4.86 13.14 -13.17
N LYS A 166 -4.49 12.02 -13.78
CA LYS A 166 -5.42 11.02 -14.30
C LYS A 166 -4.85 9.63 -14.11
N SER A 167 -5.71 8.69 -13.76
CA SER A 167 -5.40 7.27 -13.72
C SER A 167 -6.57 6.47 -14.27
N SER A 168 -6.27 5.35 -14.94
CA SER A 168 -7.28 4.45 -15.44
C SER A 168 -6.90 3.01 -15.15
N PHE A 169 -7.88 2.19 -14.84
CA PHE A 169 -7.71 0.76 -14.59
C PHE A 169 -8.99 0.00 -14.96
N GLU A 170 -8.86 -1.29 -15.16
CA GLU A 170 -9.99 -2.17 -15.43
C GLU A 170 -10.25 -3.10 -14.25
N LEU A 171 -11.52 -3.31 -13.94
CA LEU A 171 -11.99 -4.30 -12.98
C LEU A 171 -12.83 -5.34 -13.70
N ASN A 172 -12.78 -6.58 -13.23
CA ASN A 172 -13.69 -7.63 -13.65
C ASN A 172 -14.36 -8.23 -12.42
N ARG A 173 -15.67 -8.19 -12.38
CA ARG A 173 -16.48 -8.78 -11.31
C ARG A 173 -17.51 -9.71 -11.91
N GLY A 174 -17.34 -11.02 -11.72
CA GLY A 174 -18.30 -12.01 -12.19
C GLY A 174 -18.55 -12.02 -13.70
N GLY A 175 -17.57 -11.58 -14.49
CA GLY A 175 -17.68 -11.46 -15.95
C GLY A 175 -18.09 -10.07 -16.45
N THR A 176 -18.56 -9.19 -15.57
CA THR A 176 -18.84 -7.78 -15.90
C THR A 176 -17.54 -6.97 -15.80
N LYS A 177 -17.23 -6.17 -16.81
CA LYS A 177 -16.04 -5.32 -16.89
C LYS A 177 -16.38 -3.89 -16.54
N TYR A 178 -15.48 -3.23 -15.81
CA TYR A 178 -15.57 -1.81 -15.48
C TYR A 178 -14.28 -1.11 -15.88
N SER A 179 -14.37 -0.15 -16.79
CA SER A 179 -13.27 0.78 -17.08
C SER A 179 -13.40 1.97 -16.15
N VAL A 180 -12.50 2.05 -15.18
CA VAL A 180 -12.48 3.12 -14.19
C VAL A 180 -11.50 4.20 -14.60
N THR A 181 -11.93 5.45 -14.59
CA THR A 181 -11.09 6.63 -14.78
C THR A 181 -11.23 7.56 -13.58
N VAL A 182 -10.10 7.95 -13.02
CA VAL A 182 -10.03 8.89 -11.90
C VAL A 182 -9.29 10.14 -12.34
N GLU A 183 -9.87 11.30 -12.11
CA GLU A 183 -9.31 12.61 -12.46
C GLU A 183 -9.18 13.48 -11.21
N LYS A 184 -8.07 14.18 -11.06
CA LYS A 184 -7.82 15.12 -9.98
C LYS A 184 -6.82 16.20 -10.39
N LYS A 185 -6.74 17.28 -9.63
CA LYS A 185 -5.63 18.23 -9.74
C LYS A 185 -4.36 17.64 -9.13
N LYS A 186 -3.19 18.15 -9.52
CA LYS A 186 -1.90 17.81 -8.87
C LYS A 186 -1.98 18.06 -7.36
N GLY A 187 -1.25 17.25 -6.62
CA GLY A 187 -1.22 17.29 -5.17
C GLY A 187 -2.05 16.17 -4.54
N PHE A 188 -2.20 16.24 -3.24
CA PHE A 188 -3.02 15.28 -2.51
C PHE A 188 -4.51 15.49 -2.80
N ALA A 189 -5.20 14.42 -3.10
CA ALA A 189 -6.66 14.39 -3.16
C ALA A 189 -7.17 13.03 -2.66
N ARG A 190 -8.26 13.07 -1.92
CA ARG A 190 -8.99 11.88 -1.47
C ARG A 190 -10.49 12.11 -1.69
N PRO A 191 -11.29 11.06 -1.80
CA PRO A 191 -12.73 11.22 -1.88
C PRO A 191 -13.29 12.02 -0.70
N SER A 192 -14.19 12.92 -1.02
CA SER A 192 -14.84 13.85 -0.11
C SER A 192 -16.31 14.09 -0.53
N ALA A 193 -17.02 14.95 0.18
CA ALA A 193 -18.37 15.31 -0.19
C ALA A 193 -18.49 16.02 -1.57
N SER A 194 -17.39 16.60 -2.06
CA SER A 194 -17.33 17.24 -3.38
C SER A 194 -16.94 16.30 -4.51
N THR A 195 -16.59 15.04 -4.22
CA THR A 195 -16.22 14.05 -5.24
C THR A 195 -17.44 13.68 -6.07
N GLU A 196 -17.25 13.67 -7.39
CA GLU A 196 -18.29 13.30 -8.32
C GLU A 196 -18.04 11.92 -8.91
N TYR A 197 -19.10 11.13 -8.99
CA TYR A 197 -19.09 9.78 -9.53
C TYR A 197 -20.08 9.67 -10.68
N TYR A 198 -19.67 9.04 -11.78
CA TYR A 198 -20.49 8.82 -12.97
C TYR A 198 -20.35 7.37 -13.42
N LEU A 199 -21.47 6.63 -13.42
CA LEU A 199 -21.56 5.29 -14.00
C LEU A 199 -22.28 5.39 -15.35
N ASP A 200 -21.60 4.97 -16.43
CA ASP A 200 -22.09 5.06 -17.81
C ASP A 200 -22.56 6.47 -18.21
N GLY A 201 -21.90 7.48 -17.68
CA GLY A 201 -22.21 8.89 -17.91
C GLY A 201 -23.29 9.47 -16.99
N GLU A 202 -23.99 8.66 -16.24
CA GLU A 202 -25.00 9.09 -15.26
C GLU A 202 -24.38 9.31 -13.89
N ARG A 203 -24.75 10.42 -13.22
CA ARG A 203 -24.26 10.73 -11.87
C ARG A 203 -24.78 9.71 -10.87
N CYS A 204 -23.88 9.14 -10.09
CA CYS A 204 -24.20 8.19 -9.04
C CYS A 204 -23.57 8.57 -7.69
N SER A 205 -23.81 7.80 -6.65
CA SER A 205 -23.18 7.95 -5.34
C SER A 205 -21.85 7.21 -5.29
N ALA A 206 -21.00 7.50 -4.27
CA ALA A 206 -19.75 6.77 -4.01
C ALA A 206 -19.97 5.28 -3.78
N VAL A 207 -21.16 4.91 -3.25
CA VAL A 207 -21.62 3.54 -3.10
C VAL A 207 -22.77 3.35 -4.08
N PHE A 208 -22.59 2.51 -5.06
CA PHE A 208 -23.58 2.29 -6.12
C PHE A 208 -23.85 0.80 -6.35
N ASP A 209 -25.01 0.49 -6.90
CA ASP A 209 -25.35 -0.87 -7.30
C ASP A 209 -24.52 -1.22 -8.55
N ALA A 210 -23.63 -2.20 -8.38
CA ALA A 210 -22.73 -2.60 -9.45
C ALA A 210 -23.46 -3.56 -10.41
N PRO A 211 -23.68 -3.19 -11.68
CA PRO A 211 -24.22 -4.10 -12.69
C PRO A 211 -23.48 -5.44 -12.70
N SER A 212 -24.21 -6.53 -12.86
CA SER A 212 -23.66 -7.90 -12.94
C SER A 212 -24.21 -8.63 -14.17
N ASP A 213 -24.33 -7.92 -15.30
CA ASP A 213 -24.95 -8.32 -16.55
C ASP A 213 -23.98 -8.94 -17.56
N LYS A 214 -22.70 -9.14 -17.17
CA LYS A 214 -21.59 -9.55 -18.04
C LYS A 214 -21.26 -8.55 -19.15
N GLY A 215 -21.73 -7.31 -19.02
CA GLY A 215 -21.49 -6.21 -19.92
C GLY A 215 -20.17 -5.49 -19.66
N HIS A 216 -20.06 -4.28 -20.24
CA HIS A 216 -18.94 -3.37 -20.03
C HIS A 216 -19.48 -2.01 -19.62
N HIS A 217 -19.05 -1.54 -18.47
CA HIS A 217 -19.45 -0.28 -17.87
C HIS A 217 -18.27 0.67 -17.71
N THR A 218 -18.56 1.95 -17.70
CA THR A 218 -17.57 3.00 -17.44
C THR A 218 -17.85 3.66 -16.10
N LEU A 219 -16.82 3.80 -15.27
CA LEU A 219 -16.89 4.54 -14.01
C LEU A 219 -15.91 5.71 -14.06
N ARG A 220 -16.42 6.93 -14.02
CA ARG A 220 -15.59 8.13 -13.93
C ARG A 220 -15.73 8.76 -12.55
N ILE A 221 -14.58 9.10 -11.96
CA ILE A 221 -14.47 9.71 -10.62
C ILE A 221 -13.68 11.00 -10.76
N VAL A 222 -14.21 12.09 -10.21
CA VAL A 222 -13.55 13.41 -10.18
C VAL A 222 -13.35 13.81 -8.72
N LEU A 223 -12.08 13.84 -8.28
CA LEU A 223 -11.66 14.19 -6.91
C LEU A 223 -11.43 15.67 -6.73
#